data_d7163907d902e6763e67dbaf321e0d5a
#
_entry.id   d7163907d902e6763e67dbaf321e0d5a
#
_cell.length_a   1.000
_cell.length_b   1.000
_cell.length_c   1.000
_cell.angle_alpha   90.00
_cell.angle_beta   90.00
_cell.angle_gamma   90.00
#
_symmetry.space_group_name_H-M   'P 1'
#
loop_
_entity.id
_entity.type
_entity.pdbx_description
1 polymer ?
#
loop_
_entity_poly.entity_id
_entity_poly.type
_entity_poly.pdbx_seq_one_letter_code
_entity_poly.pdbx_strand_id
1 'polypeptide(L)'
;MSHVSDESDNVRKPRRRRGLLAAVVILVAIAGALLSAALWYVRFPGEGSYFSILLVGEDRDYARNGEAIDSTGRMDAIMLLVVPRNDKAALLMSIPRDSMVKFPSGGRRRINSASAIGGMDLARQVVSELVGLDVHRHASVNFAGFTEIVDAVGGVDITVDRRMKYTDRAGGYSIDLQPGTYHMDGEQALSYVRYRHDALGDISRTARQQQFFRALLDELASWRGIQSIKEIVKIVQDNTTTDLSAREMAAVGWRLRKLDSSALQSVTLPGHFQGAYWEPDYEAIHALVEPLGR
;
A
#
# COMPACT_ATOMS: atom_id res chain seq x y z
N MET A 1 4.15 14.05 -97.26
CA MET A 1 4.84 13.08 -96.39
C MET A 1 4.87 13.73 -95.03
N SER A 2 3.98 13.32 -94.20
CA SER A 2 3.71 13.87 -92.91
C SER A 2 4.23 12.88 -91.84
N HIS A 3 5.20 13.33 -91.03
CA HIS A 3 5.62 12.60 -89.86
C HIS A 3 4.70 12.96 -88.68
N VAL A 4 3.95 11.98 -88.20
CA VAL A 4 3.23 12.06 -86.92
C VAL A 4 4.15 11.52 -85.85
N SER A 5 4.58 12.38 -84.91
CA SER A 5 5.29 12.01 -83.71
C SER A 5 4.28 11.58 -82.62
N ASP A 6 4.41 10.34 -82.23
CA ASP A 6 3.62 9.69 -81.15
C ASP A 6 4.25 10.10 -79.80
N GLU A 7 3.54 10.94 -79.04
CA GLU A 7 3.89 11.43 -77.70
C GLU A 7 3.22 10.53 -76.65
N SER A 8 3.95 9.51 -76.21
CA SER A 8 3.50 8.59 -75.17
C SER A 8 3.50 9.27 -73.81
N ASP A 9 2.30 9.61 -73.36
CA ASP A 9 2.01 10.16 -72.05
C ASP A 9 2.33 9.17 -70.91
N ASN A 10 3.45 9.39 -70.25
CA ASN A 10 3.95 8.56 -69.16
C ASN A 10 3.30 9.03 -67.81
N VAL A 11 2.05 8.57 -67.57
CA VAL A 11 1.30 8.83 -66.35
C VAL A 11 1.98 8.11 -65.16
N ARG A 12 2.85 8.81 -64.41
CA ARG A 12 3.45 8.37 -63.16
C ARG A 12 2.35 8.20 -62.09
N LYS A 13 1.98 6.97 -61.81
CA LYS A 13 1.05 6.61 -60.71
C LYS A 13 1.63 6.97 -59.36
N PRO A 14 0.84 7.50 -58.38
CA PRO A 14 1.32 7.97 -57.09
C PRO A 14 1.61 6.78 -56.16
N ARG A 15 2.86 6.29 -56.15
CA ARG A 15 3.33 5.25 -55.23
C ARG A 15 3.46 5.72 -53.76
N ARG A 16 3.43 7.03 -53.47
CA ARG A 16 3.68 7.62 -52.15
C ARG A 16 2.54 7.42 -51.13
N ARG A 17 1.30 7.33 -51.52
CA ARG A 17 0.14 7.21 -50.59
C ARG A 17 0.05 5.85 -49.93
N ARG A 18 0.48 4.78 -50.55
CA ARG A 18 0.41 3.41 -49.97
C ARG A 18 1.43 3.21 -48.87
N GLY A 19 2.62 3.79 -48.93
CA GLY A 19 3.64 3.73 -47.90
C GLY A 19 3.25 4.51 -46.63
N LEU A 20 2.60 5.68 -46.78
CA LEU A 20 2.11 6.46 -45.63
C LEU A 20 1.00 5.74 -44.88
N LEU A 21 0.02 5.15 -45.61
CA LEU A 21 -1.02 4.34 -44.98
C LEU A 21 -0.47 3.11 -44.25
N ALA A 22 0.49 2.42 -44.82
CA ALA A 22 1.15 1.28 -44.16
C ALA A 22 1.89 1.71 -42.89
N ALA A 23 2.61 2.85 -42.90
CA ALA A 23 3.29 3.39 -41.74
C ALA A 23 2.30 3.78 -40.62
N VAL A 24 1.16 4.41 -40.97
CA VAL A 24 0.10 4.76 -39.99
C VAL A 24 -0.50 3.50 -39.36
N VAL A 25 -0.81 2.47 -40.18
CA VAL A 25 -1.35 1.19 -39.67
C VAL A 25 -0.35 0.52 -38.71
N ILE A 26 0.94 0.51 -39.04
CA ILE A 26 1.98 -0.05 -38.17
C ILE A 26 2.09 0.73 -36.86
N LEU A 27 2.06 2.07 -36.89
CA LEU A 27 2.10 2.91 -35.68
C LEU A 27 0.86 2.68 -34.79
N VAL A 28 -0.33 2.56 -35.38
CA VAL A 28 -1.56 2.25 -34.64
C VAL A 28 -1.48 0.85 -34.04
N ALA A 29 -0.95 -0.14 -34.76
CA ALA A 29 -0.77 -1.50 -34.26
C ALA A 29 0.24 -1.53 -33.08
N ILE A 30 1.37 -0.80 -33.19
CA ILE A 30 2.35 -0.68 -32.12
C ILE A 30 1.74 0.02 -30.91
N ALA A 31 1.04 1.15 -31.10
CA ALA A 31 0.36 1.87 -30.03
C ALA A 31 -0.71 0.99 -29.35
N GLY A 32 -1.49 0.23 -30.13
CA GLY A 32 -2.46 -0.74 -29.61
C GLY A 32 -1.79 -1.88 -28.82
N ALA A 33 -0.67 -2.41 -29.31
CA ALA A 33 0.11 -3.43 -28.60
C ALA A 33 0.70 -2.90 -27.29
N LEU A 34 1.27 -1.69 -27.31
CA LEU A 34 1.81 -1.03 -26.10
C LEU A 34 0.70 -0.73 -25.08
N LEU A 35 -0.45 -0.25 -25.55
CA LEU A 35 -1.61 -0.02 -24.68
C LEU A 35 -2.12 -1.34 -24.09
N SER A 36 -2.23 -2.38 -24.90
CA SER A 36 -2.64 -3.72 -24.44
C SER A 36 -1.64 -4.29 -23.42
N ALA A 37 -0.34 -4.12 -23.65
CA ALA A 37 0.70 -4.53 -22.72
C ALA A 37 0.63 -3.72 -21.42
N ALA A 38 0.41 -2.40 -21.48
CA ALA A 38 0.21 -1.55 -20.31
C ALA A 38 -1.04 -1.95 -19.51
N LEU A 39 -2.16 -2.18 -20.20
CA LEU A 39 -3.41 -2.64 -19.58
C LEU A 39 -3.25 -4.04 -18.98
N TRP A 40 -2.51 -4.93 -19.63
CA TRP A 40 -2.18 -6.25 -19.08
C TRP A 40 -1.27 -6.15 -17.85
N TYR A 41 -0.30 -5.24 -17.86
CA TYR A 41 0.62 -5.01 -16.75
C TYR A 41 -0.11 -4.54 -15.49
N VAL A 42 -1.09 -3.64 -15.65
CA VAL A 42 -1.91 -3.12 -14.54
C VAL A 42 -3.17 -3.92 -14.27
N ARG A 43 -3.34 -5.09 -14.93
CA ARG A 43 -4.47 -5.96 -14.65
C ARG A 43 -4.42 -6.40 -13.19
N PHE A 44 -5.57 -6.28 -12.52
CA PHE A 44 -5.71 -6.59 -11.12
C PHE A 44 -5.24 -8.02 -10.80
N PRO A 45 -4.40 -8.23 -9.76
CA PRO A 45 -3.80 -9.53 -9.45
C PRO A 45 -4.83 -10.52 -8.89
N GLY A 46 -4.53 -11.82 -9.07
CA GLY A 46 -5.34 -12.93 -8.53
C GLY A 46 -6.62 -13.24 -9.33
N GLU A 47 -7.36 -14.26 -8.90
CA GLU A 47 -8.62 -14.75 -9.49
C GLU A 47 -9.79 -14.49 -8.56
N GLY A 48 -9.83 -13.95 -7.47
CA GLY A 48 -10.94 -13.73 -6.55
C GLY A 48 -11.68 -12.42 -6.81
N SER A 49 -12.65 -12.12 -5.96
CA SER A 49 -13.42 -10.88 -5.94
C SER A 49 -12.62 -9.71 -5.35
N TYR A 50 -11.51 -9.97 -4.65
CA TYR A 50 -10.64 -8.99 -4.01
C TYR A 50 -9.17 -9.40 -4.05
N PHE A 51 -8.29 -8.48 -3.69
CA PHE A 51 -6.88 -8.71 -3.40
C PHE A 51 -6.54 -8.10 -2.04
N SER A 52 -5.87 -8.85 -1.18
CA SER A 52 -5.60 -8.44 0.20
C SER A 52 -4.12 -8.46 0.50
N ILE A 53 -3.68 -7.47 1.27
CA ILE A 53 -2.29 -7.28 1.65
C ILE A 53 -2.22 -7.01 3.16
N LEU A 54 -1.43 -7.81 3.86
CA LEU A 54 -1.08 -7.56 5.25
C LEU A 54 0.08 -6.56 5.30
N LEU A 55 -0.18 -5.37 5.81
CA LEU A 55 0.81 -4.32 6.01
C LEU A 55 1.27 -4.35 7.47
N VAL A 56 2.59 -4.43 7.67
CA VAL A 56 3.18 -4.54 9.01
C VAL A 56 4.28 -3.50 9.19
N GLY A 57 4.21 -2.78 10.30
CA GLY A 57 5.32 -1.97 10.80
C GLY A 57 6.07 -2.75 11.87
N GLU A 58 7.35 -3.01 11.65
CA GLU A 58 8.22 -3.71 12.59
C GLU A 58 9.11 -2.72 13.34
N ASP A 59 9.15 -2.84 14.66
CA ASP A 59 10.18 -2.23 15.48
C ASP A 59 11.34 -3.24 15.56
N ARG A 60 12.38 -3.03 14.75
CA ARG A 60 13.62 -3.80 14.90
C ARG A 60 14.46 -3.11 15.97
N ASP A 61 14.65 -3.79 17.09
CA ASP A 61 15.61 -3.38 18.08
C ASP A 61 17.02 -3.33 17.46
N TYR A 62 17.61 -2.15 17.42
CA TYR A 62 19.03 -2.00 17.11
C TYR A 62 19.83 -2.14 18.41
N ALA A 63 20.88 -2.96 18.38
CA ALA A 63 21.85 -2.98 19.45
C ALA A 63 22.48 -1.58 19.64
N ARG A 64 22.98 -1.26 20.84
CA ARG A 64 23.64 0.03 21.12
C ARG A 64 24.83 0.37 20.20
N ASN A 65 25.31 -0.61 19.43
CA ASN A 65 26.38 -0.46 18.43
C ASN A 65 25.85 -0.23 17.00
N GLY A 66 24.53 -0.10 16.81
CA GLY A 66 23.91 0.11 15.51
C GLY A 66 23.73 -1.14 14.66
N GLU A 67 24.11 -2.34 15.14
CA GLU A 67 23.80 -3.60 14.47
C GLU A 67 22.34 -3.99 14.72
N ALA A 68 21.65 -4.38 13.66
CA ALA A 68 20.31 -4.95 13.80
C ALA A 68 20.41 -6.22 14.66
N ILE A 69 19.76 -6.22 15.81
CA ILE A 69 19.58 -7.45 16.57
C ILE A 69 18.68 -8.33 15.67
N ASP A 70 19.13 -9.54 15.39
CA ASP A 70 18.38 -10.57 14.64
C ASP A 70 17.18 -11.07 15.48
N SER A 71 16.43 -10.15 16.04
CA SER A 71 15.15 -10.38 16.66
C SER A 71 14.12 -10.20 15.57
N THR A 72 13.47 -11.29 15.16
CA THR A 72 12.22 -11.24 14.43
C THR A 72 11.33 -10.22 15.12
N GLY A 73 11.24 -9.01 14.53
CA GLY A 73 10.61 -7.85 15.16
C GLY A 73 9.14 -8.16 15.48
N ARG A 74 8.67 -7.62 16.61
CA ARG A 74 7.23 -7.66 16.90
C ARG A 74 6.50 -6.73 15.94
N MET A 75 5.35 -7.15 15.49
CA MET A 75 4.46 -6.32 14.69
C MET A 75 3.83 -5.24 15.59
N ASP A 76 4.27 -3.99 15.46
CA ASP A 76 3.75 -2.86 16.26
C ASP A 76 2.63 -2.10 15.56
N ALA A 77 2.61 -2.11 14.23
CA ALA A 77 1.49 -1.69 13.41
C ALA A 77 1.06 -2.86 12.53
N ILE A 78 -0.22 -3.19 12.53
CA ILE A 78 -0.80 -4.29 11.75
C ILE A 78 -2.03 -3.75 11.05
N MET A 79 -2.01 -3.76 9.72
CA MET A 79 -3.14 -3.31 8.92
C MET A 79 -3.42 -4.32 7.82
N LEU A 80 -4.69 -4.60 7.56
CA LEU A 80 -5.14 -5.39 6.42
C LEU A 80 -5.78 -4.46 5.40
N LEU A 81 -5.16 -4.36 4.24
CA LEU A 81 -5.72 -3.67 3.08
C LEU A 81 -6.44 -4.70 2.20
N VAL A 82 -7.74 -4.50 1.98
CA VAL A 82 -8.53 -5.32 1.05
C VAL A 82 -9.01 -4.43 -0.08
N VAL A 83 -8.59 -4.75 -1.29
CA VAL A 83 -8.92 -4.00 -2.51
C VAL A 83 -9.86 -4.85 -3.36
N PRO A 84 -11.15 -4.49 -3.47
CA PRO A 84 -12.09 -5.25 -4.28
C PRO A 84 -11.80 -5.05 -5.77
N ARG A 85 -12.09 -6.10 -6.55
CA ARG A 85 -11.90 -6.08 -8.00
C ARG A 85 -12.94 -5.21 -8.71
N ASN A 86 -14.13 -5.14 -8.16
CA ASN A 86 -15.21 -4.26 -8.63
C ASN A 86 -15.05 -2.82 -8.11
N ASP A 87 -15.97 -1.92 -8.45
CA ASP A 87 -15.91 -0.51 -8.06
C ASP A 87 -16.37 -0.24 -6.61
N LYS A 88 -16.42 -1.27 -5.76
CA LYS A 88 -16.68 -1.12 -4.34
C LYS A 88 -15.52 -0.42 -3.62
N ALA A 89 -15.81 0.14 -2.45
CA ALA A 89 -14.81 0.74 -1.59
C ALA A 89 -13.74 -0.27 -1.14
N ALA A 90 -12.48 0.17 -1.08
CA ALA A 90 -11.43 -0.59 -0.44
C ALA A 90 -11.57 -0.52 1.08
N LEU A 91 -11.14 -1.57 1.78
CA LEU A 91 -11.14 -1.62 3.23
C LEU A 91 -9.69 -1.56 3.75
N LEU A 92 -9.42 -0.62 4.66
CA LEU A 92 -8.21 -0.58 5.47
C LEU A 92 -8.57 -0.90 6.91
N MET A 93 -8.31 -2.12 7.36
CA MET A 93 -8.59 -2.57 8.72
C MET A 93 -7.32 -2.53 9.56
N SER A 94 -7.29 -1.70 10.59
CA SER A 94 -6.21 -1.72 11.58
C SER A 94 -6.49 -2.77 12.64
N ILE A 95 -5.52 -3.64 12.92
CA ILE A 95 -5.63 -4.72 13.88
C ILE A 95 -4.83 -4.36 15.12
N PRO A 96 -5.45 -4.16 16.29
CA PRO A 96 -4.71 -3.88 17.52
C PRO A 96 -3.69 -4.97 17.81
N ARG A 97 -2.44 -4.60 18.06
CA ARG A 97 -1.32 -5.55 18.24
C ARG A 97 -1.51 -6.52 19.41
N ASP A 98 -2.30 -6.11 20.40
CA ASP A 98 -2.61 -6.90 21.58
C ASP A 98 -3.90 -7.74 21.42
N SER A 99 -4.40 -7.92 20.17
CA SER A 99 -5.56 -8.77 19.88
C SER A 99 -5.26 -10.22 20.25
N MET A 100 -6.14 -10.82 21.05
CA MET A 100 -6.05 -12.22 21.48
C MET A 100 -6.69 -13.13 20.44
N VAL A 101 -5.88 -13.86 19.68
CA VAL A 101 -6.31 -14.69 18.56
C VAL A 101 -5.87 -16.16 18.73
N LYS A 102 -6.57 -17.07 18.05
CA LYS A 102 -6.17 -18.47 17.98
C LYS A 102 -4.95 -18.62 17.05
N PHE A 103 -4.05 -19.53 17.39
CA PHE A 103 -2.93 -19.91 16.55
C PHE A 103 -3.09 -21.32 16.01
N PRO A 104 -2.63 -21.62 14.79
CA PRO A 104 -2.70 -22.97 14.21
C PRO A 104 -2.04 -24.05 15.06
N SER A 105 -0.99 -23.68 15.79
CA SER A 105 -0.28 -24.56 16.74
C SER A 105 -1.07 -24.85 18.03
N GLY A 106 -2.27 -24.27 18.16
CA GLY A 106 -3.11 -24.34 19.35
C GLY A 106 -2.87 -23.21 20.34
N GLY A 107 -3.90 -22.96 21.17
CA GLY A 107 -3.89 -21.89 22.16
C GLY A 107 -4.21 -20.50 21.57
N ARG A 108 -4.34 -19.52 22.48
CA ARG A 108 -4.57 -18.12 22.14
C ARG A 108 -3.34 -17.29 22.55
N ARG A 109 -2.94 -16.39 21.69
CA ARG A 109 -1.80 -15.49 21.90
C ARG A 109 -2.09 -14.11 21.32
N ARG A 110 -1.29 -13.11 21.68
CA ARG A 110 -1.34 -11.80 21.03
C ARG A 110 -0.91 -11.93 19.57
N ILE A 111 -1.65 -11.30 18.67
CA ILE A 111 -1.40 -11.35 17.23
C ILE A 111 0.00 -10.83 16.86
N ASN A 112 0.52 -9.85 17.59
CA ASN A 112 1.86 -9.26 17.32
C ASN A 112 3.02 -10.24 17.49
N SER A 113 2.80 -11.40 18.13
CA SER A 113 3.82 -12.44 18.27
C SER A 113 3.90 -13.40 17.07
N ALA A 114 2.98 -13.29 16.09
CA ALA A 114 2.90 -14.26 15.00
C ALA A 114 4.15 -14.21 14.11
N SER A 115 4.66 -13.02 13.76
CA SER A 115 5.89 -12.88 12.97
C SER A 115 7.12 -13.43 13.68
N ALA A 116 7.22 -13.20 15.00
CA ALA A 116 8.31 -13.73 15.81
C ALA A 116 8.30 -15.26 15.97
N ILE A 117 7.12 -15.89 15.87
CA ILE A 117 6.96 -17.34 16.06
C ILE A 117 7.15 -18.11 14.75
N GLY A 118 6.63 -17.62 13.64
CA GLY A 118 6.61 -18.34 12.38
C GLY A 118 6.70 -17.44 11.14
N GLY A 119 7.29 -16.26 11.28
CA GLY A 119 7.48 -15.32 10.17
C GLY A 119 6.18 -14.73 9.63
N MET A 120 6.30 -14.08 8.49
CA MET A 120 5.16 -13.42 7.85
C MET A 120 4.11 -14.40 7.30
N ASP A 121 4.50 -15.64 7.01
CA ASP A 121 3.54 -16.68 6.59
C ASP A 121 2.57 -17.03 7.72
N LEU A 122 3.08 -17.22 8.94
CA LEU A 122 2.21 -17.44 10.10
C LEU A 122 1.37 -16.20 10.43
N ALA A 123 1.94 -15.01 10.31
CA ALA A 123 1.20 -13.76 10.51
C ALA A 123 0.02 -13.64 9.52
N ARG A 124 0.25 -13.93 8.24
CA ARG A 124 -0.81 -13.95 7.22
C ARG A 124 -1.88 -14.99 7.54
N GLN A 125 -1.48 -16.22 7.89
CA GLN A 125 -2.43 -17.28 8.25
C GLN A 125 -3.30 -16.88 9.44
N VAL A 126 -2.70 -16.37 10.51
CA VAL A 126 -3.42 -15.96 11.72
C VAL A 126 -4.39 -14.80 11.42
N VAL A 127 -3.99 -13.83 10.59
CA VAL A 127 -4.90 -12.74 10.16
C VAL A 127 -6.00 -13.28 9.26
N SER A 128 -5.70 -14.19 8.34
CA SER A 128 -6.69 -14.83 7.46
C SER A 128 -7.76 -15.56 8.27
N GLU A 129 -7.37 -16.35 9.26
CA GLU A 129 -8.30 -17.05 10.18
C GLU A 129 -9.12 -16.09 11.04
N LEU A 130 -8.50 -14.96 11.48
CA LEU A 130 -9.18 -13.94 12.28
C LEU A 130 -10.30 -13.24 11.51
N VAL A 131 -10.02 -12.86 10.26
CA VAL A 131 -10.97 -12.06 9.47
C VAL A 131 -11.89 -12.90 8.58
N GLY A 132 -11.56 -14.17 8.33
CA GLY A 132 -12.32 -15.05 7.44
C GLY A 132 -12.15 -14.71 5.96
N LEU A 133 -11.05 -14.05 5.58
CA LEU A 133 -10.66 -13.75 4.20
C LEU A 133 -9.24 -14.26 3.93
N ASP A 134 -8.97 -14.68 2.70
CA ASP A 134 -7.61 -15.01 2.30
C ASP A 134 -6.73 -13.76 2.30
N VAL A 135 -5.58 -13.81 2.97
CA VAL A 135 -4.55 -12.78 2.93
C VAL A 135 -3.51 -13.18 1.88
N HIS A 136 -3.57 -12.52 0.72
CA HIS A 136 -2.81 -12.94 -0.47
C HIS A 136 -1.33 -12.63 -0.38
N ARG A 137 -0.98 -11.44 0.13
CA ARG A 137 0.39 -10.93 0.19
C ARG A 137 0.65 -10.21 1.50
N HIS A 138 1.94 -9.93 1.75
CA HIS A 138 2.35 -9.08 2.86
C HIS A 138 3.39 -8.05 2.42
N ALA A 139 3.50 -6.99 3.20
CA ALA A 139 4.62 -6.05 3.17
C ALA A 139 4.93 -5.62 4.61
N SER A 140 6.15 -5.88 5.04
CA SER A 140 6.67 -5.43 6.33
C SER A 140 7.69 -4.32 6.10
N VAL A 141 7.53 -3.18 6.78
CA VAL A 141 8.40 -2.01 6.68
C VAL A 141 9.02 -1.70 8.04
N ASN A 142 10.32 -1.44 8.05
CA ASN A 142 11.02 -0.91 9.22
C ASN A 142 10.99 0.63 9.22
N PHE A 143 11.50 1.26 10.29
CA PHE A 143 11.48 2.72 10.41
C PHE A 143 12.29 3.43 9.33
N ALA A 144 13.43 2.90 8.90
CA ALA A 144 14.24 3.48 7.84
C ALA A 144 13.47 3.46 6.50
N GLY A 145 12.91 2.31 6.12
CA GLY A 145 12.10 2.21 4.91
C GLY A 145 10.84 3.07 4.96
N PHE A 146 10.24 3.24 6.13
CA PHE A 146 9.12 4.15 6.31
C PHE A 146 9.51 5.60 5.98
N THR A 147 10.61 6.10 6.56
CA THR A 147 11.07 7.48 6.31
C THR A 147 11.46 7.67 4.86
N GLU A 148 12.21 6.74 4.26
CA GLU A 148 12.59 6.81 2.85
C GLU A 148 11.39 6.80 1.88
N ILE A 149 10.34 6.01 2.15
CA ILE A 149 9.12 6.00 1.33
C ILE A 149 8.43 7.36 1.38
N VAL A 150 8.30 7.94 2.59
CA VAL A 150 7.65 9.25 2.76
C VAL A 150 8.45 10.35 2.04
N ASP A 151 9.76 10.35 2.17
CA ASP A 151 10.63 11.34 1.51
C ASP A 151 10.60 11.19 -0.02
N ALA A 152 10.56 9.96 -0.54
CA ALA A 152 10.49 9.69 -1.97
C ALA A 152 9.20 10.18 -2.62
N VAL A 153 8.07 10.18 -1.89
CA VAL A 153 6.81 10.78 -2.40
C VAL A 153 6.80 12.30 -2.26
N GLY A 154 7.78 12.86 -1.55
CA GLY A 154 7.93 14.30 -1.33
C GLY A 154 7.28 14.79 -0.04
N GLY A 155 7.02 13.91 0.93
CA GLY A 155 6.33 14.22 2.19
C GLY A 155 4.84 13.93 2.14
N VAL A 156 4.14 14.14 3.25
CA VAL A 156 2.68 13.93 3.38
C VAL A 156 2.03 15.08 4.14
N ASP A 157 0.82 15.48 3.71
CA ASP A 157 0.05 16.51 4.39
C ASP A 157 -0.84 15.90 5.48
N ILE A 158 -0.59 16.28 6.74
CA ILE A 158 -1.30 15.74 7.89
C ILE A 158 -1.88 16.89 8.74
N THR A 159 -3.17 16.80 9.06
CA THR A 159 -3.81 17.70 9.99
C THR A 159 -3.76 17.13 11.41
N VAL A 160 -3.11 17.86 12.30
CA VAL A 160 -3.00 17.57 13.73
C VAL A 160 -4.14 18.27 14.46
N ASP A 161 -5.00 17.52 15.16
CA ASP A 161 -6.20 18.01 15.83
C ASP A 161 -5.94 18.60 17.22
N ARG A 162 -4.85 18.19 17.85
CA ARG A 162 -4.46 18.59 19.23
C ARG A 162 -2.96 18.70 19.36
N ARG A 163 -2.52 19.40 20.39
CA ARG A 163 -1.08 19.48 20.73
C ARG A 163 -0.53 18.08 21.01
N MET A 164 0.58 17.76 20.35
CA MET A 164 1.34 16.52 20.54
C MET A 164 2.75 16.89 21.02
N LYS A 165 3.04 16.62 22.31
CA LYS A 165 4.36 16.89 22.88
C LYS A 165 4.84 15.65 23.61
N TYR A 166 5.97 15.12 23.17
CA TYR A 166 6.59 13.94 23.78
C TYR A 166 8.07 13.85 23.38
N THR A 167 8.92 13.44 24.30
CA THR A 167 10.31 13.14 24.05
C THR A 167 10.60 11.74 24.55
N ASP A 168 10.95 10.84 23.63
CA ASP A 168 11.43 9.51 23.92
C ASP A 168 12.96 9.50 23.86
N ARG A 169 13.59 9.53 25.03
CA ARG A 169 15.07 9.52 25.14
C ARG A 169 15.63 8.15 24.78
N ALA A 170 14.90 7.07 25.04
CA ALA A 170 15.33 5.71 24.75
C ALA A 170 15.17 5.39 23.24
N GLY A 171 14.07 5.83 22.64
CA GLY A 171 13.78 5.67 21.20
C GLY A 171 14.37 6.78 20.32
N GLY A 172 15.06 7.77 20.89
CA GLY A 172 15.79 8.79 20.13
C GLY A 172 14.93 9.77 19.34
N TYR A 173 13.64 9.95 19.65
CA TYR A 173 12.77 10.87 18.92
C TYR A 173 12.04 11.87 19.82
N SER A 174 11.72 13.01 19.26
CA SER A 174 10.93 14.06 19.92
C SER A 174 9.89 14.62 18.97
N ILE A 175 8.70 14.90 19.50
CA ILE A 175 7.61 15.56 18.78
C ILE A 175 7.07 16.72 19.62
N ASP A 176 6.88 17.88 19.01
CA ASP A 176 6.18 19.03 19.60
C ASP A 176 5.40 19.74 18.49
N LEU A 177 4.17 19.26 18.21
CA LEU A 177 3.27 19.80 17.20
C LEU A 177 2.09 20.49 17.88
N GLN A 178 1.74 21.68 17.38
CA GLN A 178 0.49 22.37 17.71
C GLN A 178 -0.63 21.87 16.79
N PRO A 179 -1.92 22.13 17.10
CA PRO A 179 -2.98 21.93 16.14
C PRO A 179 -2.74 22.71 14.86
N GLY A 180 -2.93 22.06 13.69
CA GLY A 180 -2.67 22.65 12.38
C GLY A 180 -2.38 21.60 11.31
N THR A 181 -2.26 22.04 10.07
CA THR A 181 -1.86 21.18 8.95
C THR A 181 -0.38 21.35 8.68
N TYR A 182 0.33 20.22 8.58
CA TYR A 182 1.77 20.15 8.37
C TYR A 182 2.07 19.31 7.14
N HIS A 183 3.01 19.77 6.33
CA HIS A 183 3.68 18.96 5.35
C HIS A 183 4.85 18.26 6.04
N MET A 184 4.70 16.95 6.31
CA MET A 184 5.64 16.17 7.10
C MET A 184 6.60 15.40 6.19
N ASP A 185 7.90 15.51 6.46
CA ASP A 185 8.91 14.59 5.95
C ASP A 185 8.84 13.22 6.65
N GLY A 186 9.72 12.29 6.26
CA GLY A 186 9.73 10.94 6.79
C GLY A 186 9.92 10.87 8.30
N GLU A 187 10.82 11.65 8.87
CA GLU A 187 11.11 11.68 10.32
C GLU A 187 9.93 12.26 11.11
N GLN A 188 9.33 13.34 10.62
CA GLN A 188 8.17 13.97 11.23
C GLN A 188 6.96 13.05 11.19
N ALA A 189 6.71 12.41 10.05
CA ALA A 189 5.63 11.44 9.87
C ALA A 189 5.82 10.20 10.75
N LEU A 190 7.06 9.70 10.89
CA LEU A 190 7.39 8.59 11.79
C LEU A 190 7.10 8.97 13.25
N SER A 191 7.52 10.17 13.66
CA SER A 191 7.25 10.68 15.00
C SER A 191 5.74 10.81 15.27
N TYR A 192 4.98 11.27 14.27
CA TYR A 192 3.52 11.39 14.33
C TYR A 192 2.83 10.04 14.52
N VAL A 193 3.15 9.01 13.74
CA VAL A 193 2.52 7.69 13.84
C VAL A 193 2.92 6.89 15.08
N ARG A 194 4.07 7.23 15.69
CA ARG A 194 4.58 6.61 16.93
C ARG A 194 4.01 7.23 18.21
N TYR A 195 3.43 8.43 18.13
CA TYR A 195 2.95 9.15 19.33
C TYR A 195 1.85 8.38 20.06
N ARG A 196 2.00 8.21 21.40
CA ARG A 196 1.10 7.42 22.26
C ARG A 196 0.67 8.16 23.54
N HIS A 197 1.02 9.44 23.69
CA HIS A 197 0.87 10.17 24.94
C HIS A 197 -0.48 10.92 25.04
N ASP A 198 -1.56 10.29 24.63
CA ASP A 198 -2.91 10.82 24.78
C ASP A 198 -3.82 9.89 25.59
N ALA A 199 -4.96 10.39 26.02
CA ALA A 199 -5.88 9.70 26.93
C ALA A 199 -6.46 8.38 26.36
N LEU A 200 -6.42 8.20 25.02
CA LEU A 200 -6.95 7.02 24.32
C LEU A 200 -5.84 6.03 23.92
N GLY A 201 -4.58 6.37 24.19
CA GLY A 201 -3.43 5.47 24.00
C GLY A 201 -3.35 4.80 22.62
N ASP A 202 -3.56 3.50 22.59
CA ASP A 202 -3.42 2.67 21.38
C ASP A 202 -4.51 2.93 20.32
N ILE A 203 -5.71 3.34 20.72
CA ILE A 203 -6.82 3.65 19.78
C ILE A 203 -6.50 4.89 18.96
N SER A 204 -6.01 5.95 19.61
CA SER A 204 -5.62 7.17 18.91
C SER A 204 -4.39 6.99 18.03
N ARG A 205 -3.46 6.08 18.42
CA ARG A 205 -2.36 5.68 17.54
C ARG A 205 -2.89 5.01 16.26
N THR A 206 -3.82 4.08 16.39
CA THR A 206 -4.45 3.42 15.24
C THR A 206 -5.12 4.42 14.30
N ALA A 207 -5.85 5.41 14.84
CA ALA A 207 -6.47 6.47 14.04
C ALA A 207 -5.42 7.32 13.29
N ARG A 208 -4.28 7.67 13.94
CA ARG A 208 -3.17 8.39 13.30
C ARG A 208 -2.52 7.58 12.18
N GLN A 209 -2.32 6.28 12.38
CA GLN A 209 -1.78 5.40 11.34
C GLN A 209 -2.73 5.32 10.13
N GLN A 210 -4.04 5.28 10.35
CA GLN A 210 -5.02 5.32 9.27
C GLN A 210 -5.02 6.66 8.54
N GLN A 211 -4.94 7.78 9.27
CA GLN A 211 -4.85 9.12 8.68
C GLN A 211 -3.57 9.28 7.85
N PHE A 212 -2.42 8.84 8.39
CA PHE A 212 -1.16 8.81 7.67
C PHE A 212 -1.25 7.97 6.39
N PHE A 213 -1.82 6.77 6.48
CA PHE A 213 -1.94 5.90 5.30
C PHE A 213 -2.80 6.52 4.20
N ARG A 214 -3.88 7.22 4.56
CA ARG A 214 -4.68 7.99 3.59
C ARG A 214 -3.86 9.11 2.94
N ALA A 215 -3.17 9.91 3.74
CA ALA A 215 -2.33 10.97 3.22
C ALA A 215 -1.22 10.45 2.30
N LEU A 216 -0.61 9.31 2.64
CA LEU A 216 0.36 8.64 1.77
C LEU A 216 -0.25 8.16 0.46
N LEU A 217 -1.46 7.60 0.48
CA LEU A 217 -2.17 7.20 -0.75
C LEU A 217 -2.51 8.40 -1.64
N ASP A 218 -2.94 9.51 -1.04
CA ASP A 218 -3.27 10.74 -1.77
C ASP A 218 -2.00 11.29 -2.46
N GLU A 219 -0.84 11.26 -1.76
CA GLU A 219 0.43 11.70 -2.34
C GLU A 219 0.93 10.74 -3.42
N LEU A 220 0.83 9.43 -3.22
CA LEU A 220 1.14 8.42 -4.24
C LEU A 220 0.27 8.55 -5.50
N ALA A 221 -0.98 9.02 -5.35
CA ALA A 221 -1.88 9.30 -6.46
C ALA A 221 -1.57 10.64 -7.15
N SER A 222 -0.78 11.52 -6.54
CA SER A 222 -0.37 12.80 -7.08
C SER A 222 0.55 12.66 -8.30
N TRP A 223 0.76 13.76 -9.04
CA TRP A 223 1.70 13.77 -10.16
C TRP A 223 3.14 13.46 -9.72
N ARG A 224 3.54 13.92 -8.54
CA ARG A 224 4.87 13.63 -7.97
C ARG A 224 5.03 12.15 -7.65
N GLY A 225 4.05 11.54 -6.98
CA GLY A 225 4.05 10.12 -6.68
C GLY A 225 4.17 9.23 -7.92
N ILE A 226 3.52 9.62 -9.03
CA ILE A 226 3.64 8.88 -10.31
C ILE A 226 5.04 8.96 -10.89
N GLN A 227 5.69 10.13 -10.84
CA GLN A 227 7.06 10.29 -11.32
C GLN A 227 8.06 9.50 -10.49
N SER A 228 7.85 9.41 -9.18
CA SER A 228 8.70 8.70 -8.23
C SER A 228 8.40 7.20 -8.11
N ILE A 229 7.41 6.65 -8.84
CA ILE A 229 6.96 5.26 -8.67
C ILE A 229 8.08 4.23 -8.79
N LYS A 230 9.05 4.44 -9.68
CA LYS A 230 10.20 3.52 -9.85
C LYS A 230 11.12 3.54 -8.63
N GLU A 231 11.36 4.73 -8.09
CA GLU A 231 12.16 4.94 -6.89
C GLU A 231 11.48 4.35 -5.67
N ILE A 232 10.18 4.62 -5.49
CA ILE A 232 9.35 4.06 -4.43
C ILE A 232 9.36 2.52 -4.47
N VAL A 233 9.15 1.91 -5.66
CA VAL A 233 9.21 0.45 -5.82
C VAL A 233 10.58 -0.08 -5.40
N LYS A 234 11.67 0.59 -5.77
CA LYS A 234 13.02 0.21 -5.37
C LYS A 234 13.21 0.32 -3.86
N ILE A 235 12.82 1.45 -3.24
CA ILE A 235 12.90 1.65 -1.79
C ILE A 235 12.10 0.59 -1.04
N VAL A 236 10.88 0.28 -1.50
CA VAL A 236 10.05 -0.79 -0.93
C VAL A 236 10.80 -2.13 -1.02
N GLN A 237 11.41 -2.46 -2.17
CA GLN A 237 12.16 -3.71 -2.33
C GLN A 237 13.42 -3.76 -1.46
N ASP A 238 14.12 -2.64 -1.29
CA ASP A 238 15.38 -2.58 -0.55
C ASP A 238 15.15 -2.54 0.99
N ASN A 239 14.04 -1.97 1.45
CA ASN A 239 13.76 -1.69 2.88
C ASN A 239 12.57 -2.45 3.46
N THR A 240 11.94 -3.34 2.69
CA THR A 240 10.79 -4.12 3.16
C THR A 240 10.98 -5.59 2.90
N THR A 241 10.43 -6.41 3.78
CA THR A 241 10.21 -7.83 3.49
C THR A 241 8.82 -7.96 2.86
N THR A 242 8.77 -8.29 1.57
CA THR A 242 7.50 -8.40 0.84
C THR A 242 7.52 -9.53 -0.18
N ASP A 243 6.40 -10.20 -0.35
CA ASP A 243 6.13 -11.16 -1.43
C ASP A 243 5.34 -10.53 -2.59
N LEU A 244 5.09 -9.20 -2.55
CA LEU A 244 4.48 -8.45 -3.65
C LEU A 244 5.44 -8.29 -4.81
N SER A 245 5.02 -8.71 -5.98
CA SER A 245 5.73 -8.37 -7.23
C SER A 245 5.52 -6.89 -7.60
N ALA A 246 6.47 -6.30 -8.34
CA ALA A 246 6.34 -4.94 -8.86
C ALA A 246 5.06 -4.71 -9.67
N ARG A 247 4.59 -5.75 -10.38
CA ARG A 247 3.33 -5.73 -11.12
C ARG A 247 2.12 -5.63 -10.17
N GLU A 248 2.10 -6.42 -9.10
CA GLU A 248 1.02 -6.37 -8.10
C GLU A 248 0.98 -5.02 -7.40
N MET A 249 2.14 -4.46 -7.03
CA MET A 249 2.25 -3.12 -6.46
C MET A 249 1.67 -2.06 -7.41
N ALA A 250 2.06 -2.10 -8.69
CA ALA A 250 1.56 -1.17 -9.70
C ALA A 250 0.04 -1.30 -9.92
N ALA A 251 -0.48 -2.54 -9.98
CA ALA A 251 -1.90 -2.80 -10.19
C ALA A 251 -2.75 -2.34 -9.00
N VAL A 252 -2.30 -2.59 -7.77
CA VAL A 252 -2.96 -2.14 -6.54
C VAL A 252 -2.91 -0.60 -6.44
N GLY A 253 -1.75 0.01 -6.67
CA GLY A 253 -1.60 1.46 -6.67
C GLY A 253 -2.49 2.14 -7.72
N TRP A 254 -2.55 1.58 -8.95
CA TRP A 254 -3.46 2.07 -10.00
C TRP A 254 -4.93 1.96 -9.61
N ARG A 255 -5.30 0.88 -8.91
CA ARG A 255 -6.67 0.68 -8.44
C ARG A 255 -7.02 1.66 -7.33
N LEU A 256 -6.17 1.80 -6.33
CA LEU A 256 -6.36 2.74 -5.21
C LEU A 256 -6.45 4.20 -5.70
N ARG A 257 -5.63 4.58 -6.69
CA ARG A 257 -5.71 5.92 -7.31
C ARG A 257 -7.06 6.24 -7.96
N LYS A 258 -7.76 5.23 -8.48
CA LYS A 258 -9.10 5.40 -9.09
C LYS A 258 -10.20 5.53 -8.05
N LEU A 259 -9.93 5.11 -6.83
CA LEU A 259 -10.87 5.28 -5.73
C LEU A 259 -10.78 6.72 -5.24
N ASP A 260 -11.92 7.37 -5.12
CA ASP A 260 -12.02 8.62 -4.39
C ASP A 260 -11.59 8.37 -2.92
N SER A 261 -11.00 9.35 -2.26
CA SER A 261 -10.58 9.24 -0.85
C SER A 261 -11.74 8.82 0.08
N SER A 262 -12.99 9.13 -0.29
CA SER A 262 -14.21 8.66 0.36
C SER A 262 -14.47 7.14 0.17
N ALA A 263 -13.87 6.52 -0.84
CA ALA A 263 -14.02 5.11 -1.15
C ALA A 263 -12.99 4.20 -0.43
N LEU A 264 -12.12 4.75 0.41
CA LEU A 264 -11.30 3.97 1.34
C LEU A 264 -11.96 3.95 2.72
N GLN A 265 -12.66 2.87 3.02
CA GLN A 265 -13.22 2.65 4.35
C GLN A 265 -12.10 2.25 5.32
N SER A 266 -11.81 3.09 6.30
CA SER A 266 -10.84 2.77 7.36
C SER A 266 -11.57 2.43 8.64
N VAL A 267 -11.24 1.26 9.21
CA VAL A 267 -11.87 0.75 10.44
C VAL A 267 -10.80 0.19 11.37
N THR A 268 -11.05 0.19 12.65
CA THR A 268 -10.33 -0.64 13.60
C THR A 268 -11.04 -1.99 13.71
N LEU A 269 -10.30 -3.09 13.78
CA LEU A 269 -10.85 -4.43 13.98
C LEU A 269 -11.95 -4.39 15.07
N PRO A 270 -13.18 -4.78 14.76
CA PRO A 270 -14.24 -4.84 15.75
C PRO A 270 -13.86 -5.67 16.97
N GLY A 271 -14.19 -5.17 18.17
CA GLY A 271 -13.84 -5.82 19.42
C GLY A 271 -13.90 -4.84 20.60
N HIS A 272 -13.37 -5.27 21.73
CA HIS A 272 -13.33 -4.47 22.96
C HIS A 272 -12.12 -4.81 23.81
N PHE A 273 -11.75 -3.91 24.72
CA PHE A 273 -10.70 -4.21 25.69
C PHE A 273 -11.20 -5.15 26.79
N GLN A 274 -10.46 -6.23 27.01
CA GLN A 274 -10.61 -7.12 28.15
C GLN A 274 -9.30 -7.08 28.96
N GLY A 275 -9.24 -6.19 29.95
CA GLY A 275 -8.00 -5.89 30.65
C GLY A 275 -6.96 -5.24 29.73
N ALA A 276 -5.80 -5.87 29.61
CA ALA A 276 -4.68 -5.41 28.75
C ALA A 276 -4.73 -5.96 27.31
N TYR A 277 -5.77 -6.68 26.94
CA TYR A 277 -5.89 -7.35 25.64
C TYR A 277 -7.08 -6.80 24.87
N TRP A 278 -6.99 -6.89 23.55
CA TRP A 278 -8.11 -6.66 22.63
C TRP A 278 -8.79 -8.00 22.33
N GLU A 279 -10.06 -8.11 22.69
CA GLU A 279 -10.88 -9.27 22.37
C GLU A 279 -11.65 -9.01 21.07
N PRO A 280 -11.37 -9.74 19.97
CA PRO A 280 -12.06 -9.57 18.70
C PRO A 280 -13.53 -9.98 18.78
N ASP A 281 -14.39 -9.19 18.13
CA ASP A 281 -15.80 -9.53 17.88
C ASP A 281 -15.90 -10.20 16.49
N TYR A 282 -15.87 -11.51 16.48
CA TYR A 282 -15.85 -12.30 15.24
C TYR A 282 -17.12 -12.12 14.41
N GLU A 283 -18.30 -11.92 15.04
CA GLU A 283 -19.56 -11.71 14.33
C GLU A 283 -19.52 -10.35 13.57
N ALA A 284 -19.13 -9.31 14.25
CA ALA A 284 -18.99 -7.97 13.65
C ALA A 284 -17.88 -7.93 12.57
N ILE A 285 -16.77 -8.67 12.77
CA ILE A 285 -15.70 -8.79 11.77
C ILE A 285 -16.24 -9.46 10.51
N HIS A 286 -16.92 -10.61 10.64
CA HIS A 286 -17.49 -11.33 9.50
C HIS A 286 -18.52 -10.49 8.75
N ALA A 287 -19.43 -9.80 9.46
CA ALA A 287 -20.40 -8.90 8.83
C ALA A 287 -19.75 -7.76 8.03
N LEU A 288 -18.58 -7.27 8.50
CA LEU A 288 -17.83 -6.21 7.82
C LEU A 288 -17.17 -6.70 6.52
N VAL A 289 -16.62 -7.92 6.50
CA VAL A 289 -15.83 -8.43 5.38
C VAL A 289 -16.62 -9.26 4.38
N GLU A 290 -17.76 -9.83 4.76
CA GLU A 290 -18.62 -10.66 3.88
C GLU A 290 -18.95 -9.99 2.54
N PRO A 291 -19.29 -8.68 2.47
CA PRO A 291 -19.57 -8.01 1.20
C PRO A 291 -18.38 -7.94 0.24
N LEU A 292 -17.14 -8.09 0.74
CA LEU A 292 -15.91 -8.03 -0.04
C LEU A 292 -15.59 -9.39 -0.69
N GLY A 293 -16.00 -10.49 -0.05
CA GLY A 293 -15.78 -11.86 -0.52
C GLY A 293 -16.73 -12.31 -1.62
N ARG A 294 -17.79 -11.55 -1.87
CA ARG A 294 -18.79 -11.78 -2.93
C ARG A 294 -18.42 -10.92 -4.17
#